data_fce019a0693a66f6ea6c99a7fd7e40f4
#
_entry.id   fce019a0693a66f6ea6c99a7fd7e40f4
#
_cell.length_a   1.000
_cell.length_b   1.000
_cell.length_c   1.000
_cell.angle_alpha   90.00
_cell.angle_beta   90.00
_cell.angle_gamma   90.00
#
_symmetry.space_group_name_H-M   'P 1'
#
loop_
_entity.id
_entity.type
_entity.pdbx_description
1 polymer ?
#
loop_
_entity_poly.entity_id
_entity_poly.type
_entity_poly.pdbx_seq_one_letter_code
_entity_poly.pdbx_strand_id
1 'polypeptide(L)'
;MEVKCGMKCKANENGYCKRSVIGILDGKCGDFRAEPEFEAFREDNVVIFDKAGLPSIMVKFTRNPDKPVHPMFVIGKETYDEVYISKYPNVIINGKAYSLPLMQPAVNVTLEDAEKACFAKGEGWHLMTAMERGYIANLCHETGIFPHGNTDGGVYHADPTEKGVTFSGRGKTLTGS
;
A
#
# COMPACT_ATOMS: atom_id res chain seq x y z
N MET A 1 -14.93 -24.29 5.06
CA MET A 1 -15.69 -23.65 6.16
C MET A 1 -16.49 -22.51 5.51
N GLU A 2 -17.80 -22.50 5.66
CA GLU A 2 -18.63 -21.40 5.16
C GLU A 2 -18.73 -20.33 6.25
N VAL A 3 -18.41 -19.09 5.92
CA VAL A 3 -18.49 -17.97 6.86
C VAL A 3 -19.71 -17.13 6.47
N LYS A 4 -20.67 -17.00 7.39
CA LYS A 4 -21.81 -16.10 7.25
C LYS A 4 -21.33 -14.64 7.14
N CYS A 5 -21.78 -13.95 6.12
CA CYS A 5 -21.39 -12.56 5.85
C CYS A 5 -22.64 -11.72 5.52
N GLY A 6 -22.98 -10.79 6.37
CA GLY A 6 -24.09 -9.85 6.16
C GLY A 6 -23.74 -8.64 5.28
N MET A 7 -22.51 -8.55 4.79
CA MET A 7 -22.02 -7.38 4.07
C MET A 7 -22.20 -7.53 2.55
N LYS A 8 -22.55 -6.43 1.88
CA LYS A 8 -22.64 -6.38 0.42
C LYS A 8 -21.23 -6.28 -0.17
N CYS A 9 -20.69 -7.38 -0.66
CA CYS A 9 -19.41 -7.40 -1.39
C CYS A 9 -19.43 -8.48 -2.48
N LYS A 10 -18.52 -8.40 -3.44
CA LYS A 10 -18.43 -9.36 -4.56
C LYS A 10 -18.17 -10.81 -4.13
N ALA A 11 -17.61 -11.02 -2.95
CA ALA A 11 -17.36 -12.36 -2.41
C ALA A 11 -18.56 -12.90 -1.61
N ASN A 12 -19.60 -12.10 -1.41
CA ASN A 12 -20.83 -12.55 -0.73
C ASN A 12 -21.79 -13.16 -1.75
N GLU A 13 -22.12 -14.42 -1.55
CA GLU A 13 -23.16 -15.10 -2.31
C GLU A 13 -24.13 -15.72 -1.32
N ASN A 14 -25.39 -15.27 -1.38
CA ASN A 14 -26.48 -15.73 -0.52
C ASN A 14 -26.18 -15.62 1.00
N GLY A 15 -25.46 -14.56 1.41
CA GLY A 15 -25.08 -14.36 2.81
C GLY A 15 -23.85 -15.12 3.28
N TYR A 16 -23.10 -15.75 2.36
CA TYR A 16 -21.88 -16.48 2.66
C TYR A 16 -20.68 -15.93 1.87
N CYS A 17 -19.53 -15.92 2.52
CA CYS A 17 -18.28 -15.53 1.85
C CYS A 17 -17.69 -16.69 1.05
N LYS A 18 -17.39 -16.44 -0.22
CA LYS A 18 -16.79 -17.43 -1.14
C LYS A 18 -15.25 -17.41 -1.16
N ARG A 19 -14.62 -16.61 -0.32
CA ARG A 19 -13.16 -16.56 -0.23
C ARG A 19 -12.60 -17.80 0.46
N SER A 20 -11.48 -18.30 -0.04
CA SER A 20 -10.74 -19.42 0.56
C SER A 20 -10.03 -19.05 1.86
N VAL A 21 -9.66 -17.78 2.01
CA VAL A 21 -9.02 -17.22 3.20
C VAL A 21 -9.70 -15.90 3.54
N ILE A 22 -10.09 -15.72 4.81
CA ILE A 22 -10.75 -14.52 5.31
C ILE A 22 -10.01 -14.04 6.55
N GLY A 23 -9.54 -12.78 6.51
CA GLY A 23 -9.12 -12.07 7.71
C GLY A 23 -10.31 -11.37 8.35
N ILE A 24 -10.60 -11.68 9.61
CA ILE A 24 -11.61 -10.95 10.38
C ILE A 24 -10.89 -10.14 11.45
N LEU A 25 -11.04 -8.82 11.42
CA LEU A 25 -10.50 -7.91 12.41
C LEU A 25 -11.67 -7.09 13.00
N ASP A 26 -11.78 -7.06 14.33
CA ASP A 26 -12.84 -6.34 15.07
C ASP A 26 -14.27 -6.60 14.52
N GLY A 27 -14.54 -7.85 14.15
CA GLY A 27 -15.85 -8.27 13.63
C GLY A 27 -16.12 -7.86 12.19
N LYS A 28 -15.15 -7.28 11.49
CA LYS A 28 -15.23 -6.91 10.07
C LYS A 28 -14.38 -7.83 9.22
N CYS A 29 -14.87 -8.18 8.04
CA CYS A 29 -14.11 -8.93 7.05
C CYS A 29 -12.95 -8.07 6.53
N GLY A 30 -11.70 -8.50 6.71
CA GLY A 30 -10.52 -7.82 6.18
C GLY A 30 -10.47 -7.79 4.65
N ASP A 31 -11.23 -8.70 4.01
CA ASP A 31 -11.42 -8.72 2.55
C ASP A 31 -12.66 -7.93 2.10
N PHE A 32 -13.34 -7.23 3.03
CA PHE A 32 -14.51 -6.44 2.66
C PHE A 32 -14.10 -5.35 1.68
N ARG A 33 -14.74 -5.37 0.54
CA ARG A 33 -14.58 -4.38 -0.53
C ARG A 33 -15.95 -3.85 -0.88
N ALA A 34 -16.20 -2.58 -0.57
CA ALA A 34 -17.41 -1.90 -1.03
C ALA A 34 -17.43 -1.93 -2.56
N GLU A 35 -18.61 -2.20 -3.14
CA GLU A 35 -18.80 -2.09 -4.60
C GLU A 35 -18.83 -0.61 -5.00
N PRO A 36 -18.86 -0.30 -6.17
CA PRO A 36 -17.98 -0.14 -7.32
C PRO A 36 -16.95 0.98 -7.20
N GLU A 37 -16.98 1.82 -6.15
CA GLU A 37 -15.98 2.89 -5.92
C GLU A 37 -14.55 2.35 -5.76
N PHE A 38 -14.42 1.10 -5.38
CA PHE A 38 -13.11 0.46 -5.20
C PHE A 38 -12.49 -0.05 -6.51
N GLU A 39 -13.26 -0.24 -7.56
CA GLU A 39 -12.74 -0.73 -8.85
C GLU A 39 -11.96 0.37 -9.60
N ALA A 40 -12.37 1.63 -9.50
CA ALA A 40 -11.69 2.75 -10.14
C ALA A 40 -10.23 2.94 -9.63
N PHE A 41 -9.94 2.51 -8.39
CA PHE A 41 -8.59 2.57 -7.80
C PHE A 41 -7.79 1.27 -7.96
N ARG A 42 -8.31 0.28 -8.67
CA ARG A 42 -7.73 -1.08 -8.71
C ARG A 42 -6.89 -1.38 -9.93
N GLU A 43 -7.02 -0.65 -11.00
CA GLU A 43 -6.34 -0.96 -12.26
C GLU A 43 -4.82 -0.95 -12.11
N ASP A 44 -4.30 -0.16 -11.17
CA ASP A 44 -2.86 -0.04 -10.92
C ASP A 44 -2.34 -0.88 -9.75
N ASN A 45 -3.22 -1.63 -9.05
CA ASN A 45 -2.77 -2.48 -7.96
C ASN A 45 -2.37 -3.87 -8.46
N VAL A 46 -1.16 -4.28 -8.13
CA VAL A 46 -0.63 -5.60 -8.43
C VAL A 46 -0.16 -6.30 -7.17
N VAL A 47 -0.21 -7.61 -7.16
CA VAL A 47 0.36 -8.44 -6.09
C VAL A 47 1.62 -9.08 -6.62
N ILE A 48 2.76 -8.77 -5.98
CA ILE A 48 4.06 -9.34 -6.32
C ILE A 48 4.46 -10.29 -5.19
N PHE A 49 4.78 -11.53 -5.55
CA PHE A 49 5.26 -12.55 -4.62
C PHE A 49 6.79 -12.57 -4.62
N ASP A 50 7.38 -12.67 -3.44
CA ASP A 50 8.82 -12.93 -3.34
C ASP A 50 9.12 -14.43 -3.59
N LYS A 51 10.42 -14.79 -3.59
CA LYS A 51 10.87 -16.19 -3.76
C LYS A 51 10.35 -17.14 -2.68
N ALA A 52 9.94 -16.63 -1.52
CA ALA A 52 9.34 -17.41 -0.44
C ALA A 52 7.80 -17.53 -0.56
N GLY A 53 7.21 -16.97 -1.61
CA GLY A 53 5.78 -16.99 -1.85
C GLY A 53 4.97 -16.00 -1.00
N LEU A 54 5.63 -15.02 -0.34
CA LEU A 54 4.94 -14.00 0.43
C LEU A 54 4.58 -12.79 -0.46
N PRO A 55 3.33 -12.29 -0.38
CA PRO A 55 2.84 -11.23 -1.23
C PRO A 55 3.29 -9.83 -0.75
N SER A 56 3.38 -8.90 -1.70
CA SER A 56 3.35 -7.46 -1.46
C SER A 56 2.33 -6.83 -2.39
N ILE A 57 1.48 -5.96 -1.86
CA ILE A 57 0.53 -5.20 -2.67
C ILE A 57 1.23 -3.92 -3.10
N MET A 58 1.37 -3.77 -4.41
CA MET A 58 2.10 -2.67 -5.03
C MET A 58 1.15 -1.85 -5.92
N VAL A 59 1.49 -0.59 -6.13
CA VAL A 59 0.91 0.26 -7.16
C VAL A 59 1.86 0.29 -8.34
N LYS A 60 1.34 -0.03 -9.52
CA LYS A 60 2.10 0.02 -10.76
C LYS A 60 2.05 1.43 -11.35
N PHE A 61 3.20 1.95 -11.72
CA PHE A 61 3.35 3.18 -12.50
C PHE A 61 3.94 2.83 -13.84
N THR A 62 3.26 3.22 -14.91
CA THR A 62 3.70 2.97 -16.28
C THR A 62 4.22 4.28 -16.90
N ARG A 63 5.37 4.20 -17.55
CA ARG A 63 5.96 5.32 -18.27
C ARG A 63 5.07 5.71 -19.45
N ASN A 64 4.85 7.01 -19.62
CA ASN A 64 4.21 7.52 -20.83
C ASN A 64 5.28 7.62 -21.94
N PRO A 65 5.15 6.86 -23.04
CA PRO A 65 6.13 6.88 -24.14
C PRO A 65 6.19 8.22 -24.89
N ASP A 66 5.11 9.01 -24.84
CA ASP A 66 4.98 10.29 -25.53
C ASP A 66 5.55 11.47 -24.74
N LYS A 67 6.03 11.22 -23.52
CA LYS A 67 6.63 12.24 -22.65
C LYS A 67 8.12 11.96 -22.42
N PRO A 68 8.92 13.01 -22.10
CA PRO A 68 10.29 12.81 -21.63
C PRO A 68 10.35 11.82 -20.48
N VAL A 69 11.36 10.96 -20.47
CA VAL A 69 11.52 9.94 -19.42
C VAL A 69 11.77 10.62 -18.07
N HIS A 70 10.85 10.38 -17.14
CA HIS A 70 11.05 10.85 -15.77
C HIS A 70 12.13 10.01 -15.07
N PRO A 71 13.01 10.61 -14.23
CA PRO A 71 14.11 9.89 -13.57
C PRO A 71 13.69 8.70 -12.71
N MET A 72 12.44 8.62 -12.22
CA MET A 72 11.97 7.44 -11.50
C MET A 72 12.00 6.16 -12.32
N PHE A 73 11.94 6.28 -13.65
CA PHE A 73 12.00 5.14 -14.58
C PHE A 73 13.42 4.81 -15.03
N VAL A 74 14.43 5.48 -14.46
CA VAL A 74 15.84 5.27 -14.82
C VAL A 74 16.58 4.70 -13.61
N ILE A 75 17.10 3.48 -13.73
CA ILE A 75 17.89 2.83 -12.70
C ILE A 75 19.29 2.54 -13.27
N GLY A 76 20.28 3.23 -12.74
CA GLY A 76 21.63 3.18 -13.32
C GLY A 76 21.67 3.77 -14.72
N LYS A 77 21.85 2.92 -15.75
CA LYS A 77 21.85 3.32 -17.16
C LYS A 77 20.66 2.80 -17.94
N GLU A 78 19.79 2.07 -17.29
CA GLU A 78 18.65 1.41 -17.93
C GLU A 78 17.36 2.17 -17.67
N THR A 79 16.47 2.17 -18.66
CA THR A 79 15.14 2.75 -18.60
C THR A 79 14.11 1.64 -18.52
N TYR A 80 13.23 1.73 -17.55
CA TYR A 80 12.14 0.79 -17.33
C TYR A 80 10.81 1.39 -17.78
N ASP A 81 9.93 0.56 -18.31
CA ASP A 81 8.59 0.98 -18.70
C ASP A 81 7.62 0.99 -17.53
N GLU A 82 7.94 0.22 -16.48
CA GLU A 82 7.10 0.09 -15.30
C GLU A 82 7.94 0.14 -14.01
N VAL A 83 7.41 0.83 -13.00
CA VAL A 83 7.94 0.86 -11.64
C VAL A 83 6.82 0.53 -10.67
N TYR A 84 7.13 -0.23 -9.62
CA TYR A 84 6.17 -0.70 -8.64
C TYR A 84 6.50 -0.11 -7.27
N ILE A 85 5.54 0.57 -6.65
CA ILE A 85 5.71 1.19 -5.34
C ILE A 85 4.78 0.55 -4.34
N SER A 86 5.26 0.31 -3.13
CA SER A 86 4.45 -0.23 -2.03
C SER A 86 3.18 0.59 -1.82
N LYS A 87 2.02 -0.06 -1.88
CA LYS A 87 0.74 0.61 -1.63
C LYS A 87 0.61 1.04 -0.17
N TYR A 88 1.15 0.24 0.73
CA TYR A 88 1.08 0.47 2.18
C TYR A 88 2.47 0.66 2.77
N PRO A 89 2.59 1.43 3.88
CA PRO A 89 3.81 1.42 4.68
C PRO A 89 4.18 -0.03 5.05
N ASN A 90 5.46 -0.38 4.89
CA ASN A 90 5.86 -1.77 4.98
C ASN A 90 5.92 -2.29 6.43
N VAL A 91 5.57 -3.57 6.59
CA VAL A 91 5.89 -4.38 7.75
C VAL A 91 7.15 -5.20 7.46
N ILE A 92 7.95 -5.50 8.49
CA ILE A 92 9.11 -6.38 8.37
C ILE A 92 8.76 -7.76 8.94
N ILE A 93 8.80 -8.78 8.08
CA ILE A 93 8.55 -10.18 8.44
C ILE A 93 9.77 -11.00 8.06
N ASN A 94 10.38 -11.69 9.03
CA ASN A 94 11.59 -12.49 8.82
C ASN A 94 12.71 -11.71 8.11
N GLY A 95 12.91 -10.44 8.49
CA GLY A 95 13.94 -9.57 7.93
C GLY A 95 13.67 -9.03 6.54
N LYS A 96 12.46 -9.18 5.99
CA LYS A 96 12.06 -8.70 4.67
C LYS A 96 10.89 -7.73 4.77
N ALA A 97 10.88 -6.69 3.92
CA ALA A 97 9.83 -5.67 3.89
C ALA A 97 8.66 -6.07 3.00
N TYR A 98 7.43 -5.99 3.51
CA TYR A 98 6.20 -6.34 2.78
C TYR A 98 5.16 -5.24 2.87
N SER A 99 4.54 -4.91 1.75
CA SER A 99 3.41 -4.00 1.65
C SER A 99 2.11 -4.79 1.83
N LEU A 100 1.57 -4.77 3.03
CA LEU A 100 0.37 -5.53 3.38
C LEU A 100 -0.68 -4.64 4.05
N PRO A 101 -1.99 -4.86 3.79
CA PRO A 101 -3.05 -4.15 4.48
C PRO A 101 -3.24 -4.70 5.91
N LEU A 102 -3.83 -3.90 6.76
CA LEU A 102 -4.23 -4.25 8.13
C LEU A 102 -3.06 -4.73 9.02
N MET A 103 -1.86 -4.27 8.71
CA MET A 103 -0.66 -4.58 9.48
C MET A 103 -0.16 -3.33 10.20
N GLN A 104 0.45 -3.51 11.35
CA GLN A 104 1.18 -2.42 11.99
C GLN A 104 2.45 -2.14 11.18
N PRO A 105 2.65 -0.90 10.67
CA PRO A 105 3.88 -0.55 9.98
C PRO A 105 5.11 -0.77 10.85
N ALA A 106 6.24 -1.08 10.23
CA ALA A 106 7.52 -1.14 10.92
C ALA A 106 7.86 0.25 11.49
N VAL A 107 8.18 0.31 12.78
CA VAL A 107 8.54 1.54 13.50
C VAL A 107 9.87 1.35 14.21
N ASN A 108 10.56 2.44 14.54
CA ASN A 108 11.88 2.41 15.18
C ASN A 108 12.94 1.61 14.37
N VAL A 109 12.85 1.73 13.04
CA VAL A 109 13.76 1.08 12.11
C VAL A 109 14.80 2.10 11.66
N THR A 110 16.07 1.74 11.69
CA THR A 110 17.13 2.58 11.12
C THR A 110 17.05 2.56 9.59
N LEU A 111 17.64 3.57 8.92
CA LEU A 111 17.72 3.59 7.46
C LEU A 111 18.39 2.31 6.93
N GLU A 112 19.51 1.93 7.54
CA GLU A 112 20.26 0.73 7.17
C GLU A 112 19.44 -0.56 7.28
N ASP A 113 18.66 -0.71 8.35
CA ASP A 113 17.81 -1.89 8.53
C ASP A 113 16.62 -1.89 7.55
N ALA A 114 16.07 -0.72 7.23
CA ALA A 114 15.03 -0.59 6.21
C ALA A 114 15.55 -0.97 4.82
N GLU A 115 16.73 -0.50 4.43
CA GLU A 115 17.38 -0.88 3.17
C GLU A 115 17.68 -2.39 3.12
N LYS A 116 18.26 -2.96 4.17
CA LYS A 116 18.50 -4.40 4.28
C LYS A 116 17.22 -5.21 4.12
N ALA A 117 16.12 -4.78 4.74
CA ALA A 117 14.85 -5.46 4.66
C ALA A 117 14.25 -5.42 3.23
N CYS A 118 14.46 -4.33 2.49
CA CYS A 118 14.07 -4.25 1.08
C CYS A 118 14.95 -5.17 0.22
N PHE A 119 16.28 -5.06 0.30
CA PHE A 119 17.20 -5.86 -0.50
C PHE A 119 17.11 -7.35 -0.21
N ALA A 120 16.76 -7.74 1.00
CA ALA A 120 16.57 -9.15 1.37
C ALA A 120 15.45 -9.86 0.57
N LYS A 121 14.57 -9.13 -0.11
CA LYS A 121 13.55 -9.70 -1.00
C LYS A 121 14.11 -10.14 -2.34
N GLY A 122 15.26 -9.61 -2.75
CA GLY A 122 15.94 -9.94 -3.98
C GLY A 122 16.24 -8.73 -4.86
N GLU A 123 16.75 -8.99 -6.04
CA GLU A 123 17.09 -7.97 -7.01
C GLU A 123 15.87 -7.13 -7.41
N GLY A 124 16.08 -5.82 -7.59
CA GLY A 124 15.03 -4.85 -7.94
C GLY A 124 14.25 -4.29 -6.74
N TRP A 125 14.32 -4.93 -5.57
CA TRP A 125 13.69 -4.39 -4.36
C TRP A 125 14.61 -3.40 -3.65
N HIS A 126 14.13 -2.19 -3.46
CA HIS A 126 14.90 -1.11 -2.82
C HIS A 126 13.98 -0.21 -1.98
N LEU A 127 14.58 0.63 -1.17
CA LEU A 127 13.87 1.67 -0.45
C LEU A 127 13.46 2.77 -1.43
N MET A 128 12.25 3.34 -1.27
CA MET A 128 11.75 4.40 -2.15
C MET A 128 12.77 5.53 -2.32
N THR A 129 13.10 5.83 -3.55
CA THR A 129 14.05 6.90 -3.90
C THR A 129 13.41 8.29 -3.89
N ALA A 130 14.23 9.32 -3.85
CA ALA A 130 13.76 10.70 -3.98
C ALA A 130 13.06 10.97 -5.32
N MET A 131 13.47 10.29 -6.40
CA MET A 131 12.87 10.44 -7.73
C MET A 131 11.49 9.82 -7.79
N GLU A 132 11.29 8.65 -7.19
CA GLU A 132 9.99 7.99 -7.08
C GLU A 132 9.02 8.81 -6.22
N ARG A 133 9.49 9.29 -5.07
CA ARG A 133 8.69 10.18 -4.23
C ARG A 133 8.31 11.47 -4.95
N GLY A 134 9.25 12.08 -5.67
CA GLY A 134 9.02 13.30 -6.44
C GLY A 134 7.96 13.10 -7.53
N TYR A 135 7.99 11.96 -8.21
CA TYR A 135 6.97 11.62 -9.20
C TYR A 135 5.57 11.53 -8.59
N ILE A 136 5.44 10.83 -7.46
CA ILE A 136 4.17 10.72 -6.73
C ILE A 136 3.69 12.11 -6.26
N ALA A 137 4.58 12.93 -5.73
CA ALA A 137 4.24 14.28 -5.28
C ALA A 137 3.72 15.16 -6.43
N ASN A 138 4.35 15.07 -7.61
CA ASN A 138 3.88 15.78 -8.80
C ASN A 138 2.51 15.28 -9.24
N LEU A 139 2.29 13.95 -9.25
CA LEU A 139 1.01 13.37 -9.58
C LEU A 139 -0.09 13.82 -8.61
N CYS A 140 0.20 13.83 -7.31
CA CYS A 140 -0.72 14.36 -6.30
C CYS A 140 -1.05 15.84 -6.55
N HIS A 141 -0.04 16.64 -6.88
CA HIS A 141 -0.25 18.06 -7.20
C HIS A 141 -1.12 18.24 -8.46
N GLU A 142 -0.88 17.48 -9.52
CA GLU A 142 -1.65 17.51 -10.76
C GLU A 142 -3.12 17.11 -10.55
N THR A 143 -3.38 16.20 -9.62
CA THR A 143 -4.74 15.73 -9.28
C THR A 143 -5.43 16.55 -8.19
N GLY A 144 -4.74 17.56 -7.62
CA GLY A 144 -5.27 18.37 -6.52
C GLY A 144 -5.36 17.65 -5.17
N ILE A 145 -4.70 16.50 -5.04
CA ILE A 145 -4.64 15.71 -3.81
C ILE A 145 -3.36 16.06 -3.06
N PHE A 146 -3.49 16.59 -1.87
CA PHE A 146 -2.34 16.97 -1.03
C PHE A 146 -2.33 16.10 0.24
N PRO A 147 -1.65 14.93 0.21
CA PRO A 147 -1.61 14.08 1.39
C PRO A 147 -0.83 14.77 2.50
N HIS A 148 -1.44 14.91 3.65
CA HIS A 148 -0.81 15.46 4.84
C HIS A 148 -0.09 14.35 5.61
N GLY A 149 1.16 14.63 6.01
CA GLY A 149 1.96 13.80 6.90
C GLY A 149 1.92 14.32 8.34
N ASN A 150 2.70 13.73 9.23
CA ASN A 150 2.87 14.15 10.62
C ASN A 150 1.54 14.27 11.38
N THR A 151 0.74 13.22 11.36
CA THR A 151 -0.48 13.19 12.16
C THR A 151 -0.14 13.02 13.64
N ASP A 152 -0.88 13.73 14.50
CA ASP A 152 -0.87 13.52 15.93
C ASP A 152 -2.04 12.61 16.31
N GLY A 153 -1.72 11.34 16.64
CA GLY A 153 -2.74 10.35 16.96
C GLY A 153 -3.74 10.05 15.83
N GLY A 154 -3.34 10.25 14.57
CA GLY A 154 -4.22 10.05 13.40
C GLY A 154 -5.00 11.31 12.98
N VAL A 155 -4.75 12.43 13.62
CA VAL A 155 -5.36 13.75 13.30
C VAL A 155 -4.28 14.65 12.71
N TYR A 156 -4.60 15.38 11.65
CA TYR A 156 -3.67 16.36 11.10
C TYR A 156 -3.49 17.52 12.09
N HIS A 157 -2.23 17.82 12.44
CA HIS A 157 -1.92 18.80 13.50
C HIS A 157 -2.40 20.22 13.21
N ALA A 158 -2.49 20.63 11.94
CA ALA A 158 -2.92 21.96 11.54
C ALA A 158 -4.44 22.06 11.33
N ASP A 159 -5.14 20.95 11.20
CA ASP A 159 -6.60 20.88 11.08
C ASP A 159 -7.15 19.67 11.85
N PRO A 160 -7.68 19.90 13.06
CA PRO A 160 -8.23 18.83 13.89
C PRO A 160 -9.48 18.13 13.31
N THR A 161 -10.11 18.69 12.28
CA THR A 161 -11.25 18.07 11.60
C THR A 161 -10.80 17.04 10.59
N GLU A 162 -9.56 17.13 10.09
CA GLU A 162 -8.97 16.19 9.16
C GLU A 162 -8.38 14.98 9.91
N LYS A 163 -9.00 13.85 9.71
CA LYS A 163 -8.61 12.57 10.34
C LYS A 163 -8.15 11.59 9.29
N GLY A 164 -7.16 10.77 9.65
CA GLY A 164 -6.78 9.61 8.85
C GLY A 164 -7.93 8.61 8.73
N VAL A 165 -7.85 7.73 7.73
CA VAL A 165 -8.92 6.76 7.37
C VAL A 165 -9.31 5.87 8.54
N THR A 166 -8.38 5.58 9.45
CA THR A 166 -8.67 4.88 10.71
C THR A 166 -8.02 5.58 11.87
N PHE A 167 -8.74 6.50 12.45
CA PHE A 167 -8.37 7.12 13.70
C PHE A 167 -8.66 6.17 14.87
N SER A 168 -7.63 5.59 15.47
CA SER A 168 -7.78 4.69 16.61
C SER A 168 -7.81 5.43 17.96
N GLY A 169 -7.49 6.73 17.99
CA GLY A 169 -7.31 7.50 19.23
C GLY A 169 -6.08 7.11 20.06
N ARG A 170 -5.30 6.15 19.60
CA ARG A 170 -4.14 5.59 20.31
C ARG A 170 -2.80 5.86 19.61
N GLY A 171 -2.77 6.72 18.61
CA GLY A 171 -1.56 7.04 17.84
C GLY A 171 -1.03 5.90 16.98
N LYS A 172 -1.81 4.82 16.80
CA LYS A 172 -1.46 3.68 15.97
C LYS A 172 -2.61 3.34 15.05
N THR A 173 -2.33 3.33 13.75
CA THR A 173 -3.29 2.99 12.71
C THR A 173 -2.72 1.84 11.89
N LEU A 174 -3.53 0.83 11.63
CA LEU A 174 -3.15 -0.25 10.75
C LEU A 174 -3.13 0.21 9.29
N THR A 175 -2.27 -0.39 8.47
CA THR A 175 -2.18 -0.08 7.06
C THR A 175 -3.47 -0.42 6.31
N GLY A 176 -3.93 0.47 5.46
CA GLY A 176 -5.10 0.22 4.61
C GLY A 176 -6.43 0.08 5.35
N SER A 177 -6.48 0.59 6.57
CA SER A 177 -7.71 0.61 7.36
C SER A 177 -8.43 1.95 7.23
#